data_47748d649b6be718fa9aade13b4d5418
#
_entry.id   47748d649b6be718fa9aade13b4d5418
#
_cell.length_a   1.000
_cell.length_b   1.000
_cell.length_c   1.000
_cell.angle_alpha   90.00
_cell.angle_beta   90.00
_cell.angle_gamma   90.00
#
_symmetry.space_group_name_H-M   'P 1'
#
loop_
_entity.id
_entity.type
_entity.pdbx_description
1 polymer ?
#
loop_
_entity_poly.entity_id
_entity_poly.type
_entity_poly.pdbx_seq_one_letter_code
_entity_poly.pdbx_strand_id
1 'polypeptide(L)'
;MQKEDKYASVKEEITTIYHENKGRYGYRRITAELRKREFSVNHKTVQRLMKELGLVCRVRMKKYRSYKGEVGKIAPNLLNRDFHADRPNQKWVTDVTEFSLFGEKLYLSPILDLHSSDLISYTISDRPVLSMVTTMLDEAFAKIPTGTNLILHSDQGWQYQHKQYQQMLRGKVFARA
;
A
#
# COMPACT_ATOMS: atom_id res chain seq x y z
N MET A 1 46.59 27.10 17.99
CA MET A 1 46.61 26.30 16.76
C MET A 1 45.21 25.79 16.49
N GLN A 2 44.51 26.31 15.49
CA GLN A 2 43.22 25.76 15.05
C GLN A 2 43.52 24.44 14.34
N LYS A 3 42.93 23.36 14.84
CA LYS A 3 43.05 22.05 14.25
C LYS A 3 42.28 22.05 12.91
N GLU A 4 42.98 21.86 11.81
CA GLU A 4 42.34 21.76 10.48
C GLU A 4 41.21 20.74 10.52
N ASP A 5 40.03 21.12 10.01
CA ASP A 5 38.88 20.22 9.97
C ASP A 5 39.11 19.16 8.89
N LYS A 6 39.43 17.95 9.30
CA LYS A 6 39.64 16.77 8.44
C LYS A 6 38.52 16.56 7.41
N TYR A 7 37.33 17.09 7.68
CA TYR A 7 36.17 16.89 6.83
C TYR A 7 35.71 18.18 6.09
N ALA A 8 36.57 19.21 6.04
CA ALA A 8 36.21 20.48 5.42
C ALA A 8 35.71 20.30 3.97
N SER A 9 36.48 19.61 3.13
CA SER A 9 36.11 19.33 1.72
C SER A 9 34.85 18.46 1.61
N VAL A 10 34.68 17.51 2.50
CA VAL A 10 33.46 16.65 2.54
C VAL A 10 32.25 17.47 2.95
N LYS A 11 32.36 18.41 3.88
CA LYS A 11 31.25 19.30 4.30
C LYS A 11 30.82 20.23 3.16
N GLU A 12 31.75 20.78 2.41
CA GLU A 12 31.46 21.61 1.24
C GLU A 12 30.69 20.81 0.19
N GLU A 13 31.16 19.59 -0.10
CA GLU A 13 30.54 18.73 -1.08
C GLU A 13 29.13 18.26 -0.65
N ILE A 14 28.94 17.92 0.64
CA ILE A 14 27.62 17.63 1.21
C ILE A 14 26.66 18.79 1.00
N THR A 15 27.12 20.01 1.25
CA THR A 15 26.32 21.23 1.10
C THR A 15 25.93 21.47 -0.36
N THR A 16 26.88 21.31 -1.27
CA THR A 16 26.66 21.41 -2.73
C THR A 16 25.61 20.42 -3.20
N ILE A 17 25.77 19.13 -2.90
CA ILE A 17 24.82 18.06 -3.26
C ILE A 17 23.43 18.33 -2.66
N TYR A 18 23.38 18.82 -1.42
CA TYR A 18 22.11 19.14 -0.75
C TYR A 18 21.35 20.24 -1.47
N HIS A 19 22.03 21.31 -1.88
CA HIS A 19 21.41 22.46 -2.57
C HIS A 19 21.04 22.12 -4.02
N GLU A 20 21.90 21.44 -4.77
CA GLU A 20 21.60 20.95 -6.11
C GLU A 20 20.30 20.14 -6.13
N ASN A 21 20.07 19.34 -5.09
CA ASN A 21 18.88 18.51 -4.95
C ASN A 21 17.75 19.17 -4.14
N LYS A 22 17.79 20.50 -3.99
CA LYS A 22 16.76 21.32 -3.33
C LYS A 22 16.38 20.82 -1.92
N GLY A 23 17.33 20.24 -1.19
CA GLY A 23 17.12 19.70 0.14
C GLY A 23 16.34 18.39 0.22
N ARG A 24 16.10 17.70 -0.91
CA ARG A 24 15.33 16.45 -0.96
C ARG A 24 16.14 15.22 -0.59
N TYR A 25 17.49 15.32 -0.61
CA TYR A 25 18.36 14.18 -0.33
C TYR A 25 18.66 14.10 1.17
N GLY A 26 18.44 12.91 1.74
CA GLY A 26 18.90 12.56 3.07
C GLY A 26 20.29 11.93 3.01
N TYR A 27 20.90 11.71 4.18
CA TYR A 27 22.26 11.24 4.32
C TYR A 27 22.62 10.01 3.45
N ARG A 28 21.69 9.06 3.24
CA ARG A 28 21.96 7.87 2.41
C ARG A 28 22.16 8.22 0.94
N ARG A 29 21.30 9.11 0.39
CA ARG A 29 21.43 9.56 -1.00
C ARG A 29 22.65 10.44 -1.19
N ILE A 30 22.91 11.36 -0.25
CA ILE A 30 24.12 12.18 -0.25
C ILE A 30 25.38 11.30 -0.18
N THR A 31 25.39 10.23 0.64
CA THR A 31 26.52 9.28 0.66
C THR A 31 26.71 8.61 -0.71
N ALA A 32 25.65 8.26 -1.40
CA ALA A 32 25.75 7.65 -2.72
C ALA A 32 26.33 8.63 -3.76
N GLU A 33 25.90 9.90 -3.73
CA GLU A 33 26.45 10.94 -4.62
C GLU A 33 27.93 11.28 -4.30
N LEU A 34 28.28 11.35 -3.02
CA LEU A 34 29.68 11.54 -2.60
C LEU A 34 30.59 10.42 -3.14
N ARG A 35 30.12 9.17 -3.12
CA ARG A 35 30.89 8.05 -3.71
C ARG A 35 31.08 8.19 -5.21
N LYS A 36 30.10 8.68 -5.96
CA LYS A 36 30.23 8.97 -7.39
C LYS A 36 31.25 10.08 -7.67
N ARG A 37 31.43 10.99 -6.71
CA ARG A 37 32.42 12.08 -6.77
C ARG A 37 33.75 11.69 -6.06
N GLU A 38 34.01 10.37 -5.93
CA GLU A 38 35.24 9.79 -5.40
C GLU A 38 35.50 10.01 -3.89
N PHE A 39 34.52 10.54 -3.14
CA PHE A 39 34.63 10.66 -1.69
C PHE A 39 34.25 9.34 -1.01
N SER A 40 35.21 8.66 -0.39
CA SER A 40 35.00 7.43 0.39
C SER A 40 34.65 7.74 1.83
N VAL A 41 33.38 8.00 2.14
CA VAL A 41 32.91 8.36 3.49
C VAL A 41 31.78 7.44 3.94
N ASN A 42 31.83 7.02 5.21
CA ASN A 42 30.77 6.18 5.79
C ASN A 42 29.47 7.00 5.95
N HIS A 43 28.33 6.37 5.69
CA HIS A 43 27.02 7.00 5.80
C HIS A 43 26.70 7.54 7.21
N LYS A 44 27.22 6.93 8.29
CA LYS A 44 27.12 7.45 9.67
C LYS A 44 27.86 8.77 9.84
N THR A 45 29.04 8.90 9.21
CA THR A 45 29.81 10.14 9.19
C THR A 45 29.06 11.24 8.44
N VAL A 46 28.52 10.91 7.26
CA VAL A 46 27.70 11.88 6.47
C VAL A 46 26.49 12.35 7.28
N GLN A 47 25.82 11.44 7.98
CA GLN A 47 24.68 11.77 8.85
C GLN A 47 25.07 12.75 9.96
N ARG A 48 26.22 12.53 10.61
CA ARG A 48 26.77 13.42 11.65
C ARG A 48 27.12 14.80 11.07
N LEU A 49 27.84 14.83 9.93
CA LEU A 49 28.23 16.08 9.28
C LEU A 49 27.01 16.89 8.80
N MET A 50 25.99 16.25 8.25
CA MET A 50 24.73 16.93 7.91
C MET A 50 24.07 17.54 9.13
N LYS A 51 24.07 16.85 10.28
CA LYS A 51 23.54 17.40 11.54
C LYS A 51 24.37 18.60 12.02
N GLU A 52 25.70 18.55 11.94
CA GLU A 52 26.60 19.66 12.26
C GLU A 52 26.34 20.88 11.37
N LEU A 53 26.03 20.67 10.08
CA LEU A 53 25.71 21.70 9.10
C LEU A 53 24.24 22.18 9.16
N GLY A 54 23.40 21.62 10.04
CA GLY A 54 21.97 21.93 10.11
C GLY A 54 21.16 21.49 8.90
N LEU A 55 21.69 20.58 8.07
CA LEU A 55 21.05 20.11 6.84
C LEU A 55 20.09 18.96 7.13
N VAL A 56 18.79 19.20 6.93
CA VAL A 56 17.73 18.22 7.18
C VAL A 56 16.96 17.94 5.88
N CYS A 57 16.73 16.67 5.55
CA CYS A 57 15.92 16.31 4.39
C CYS A 57 14.51 16.90 4.49
N ARG A 58 14.13 17.76 3.54
CA ARG A 58 12.81 18.43 3.52
C ARG A 58 11.66 17.53 3.11
N VAL A 59 11.94 16.42 2.43
CA VAL A 59 10.93 15.44 2.02
C VAL A 59 10.84 14.34 3.08
N ARG A 60 9.91 14.49 4.02
CA ARG A 60 9.48 13.37 4.85
C ARG A 60 8.53 12.50 4.02
N MET A 61 8.90 11.25 3.75
CA MET A 61 7.91 10.27 3.35
C MET A 61 6.87 10.20 4.46
N LYS A 62 5.62 10.58 4.17
CA LYS A 62 4.51 10.31 5.09
C LYS A 62 4.50 8.81 5.33
N LYS A 63 4.70 8.38 6.58
CA LYS A 63 4.41 7.00 6.95
C LYS A 63 2.95 6.77 6.58
N TYR A 64 2.67 5.73 5.80
CA TYR A 64 1.32 5.24 5.60
C TYR A 64 0.68 5.06 6.99
N ARG A 65 -0.36 5.82 7.25
CA ARG A 65 -1.22 5.59 8.41
C ARG A 65 -2.46 4.91 7.86
N SER A 66 -2.62 3.64 8.19
CA SER A 66 -3.89 2.96 7.98
C SER A 66 -5.00 3.81 8.60
N TYR A 67 -6.12 3.87 7.90
CA TYR A 67 -7.31 4.59 8.36
C TYR A 67 -7.68 4.13 9.77
N LYS A 68 -7.65 5.06 10.74
CA LYS A 68 -8.13 4.85 12.11
C LYS A 68 -9.60 5.26 12.22
N GLY A 69 -10.44 4.82 11.28
CA GLY A 69 -11.88 4.89 11.47
C GLY A 69 -12.34 3.96 12.59
N GLU A 70 -13.64 3.96 12.90
CA GLU A 70 -14.22 2.98 13.80
C GLU A 70 -13.73 1.59 13.38
N VAL A 71 -12.90 0.97 14.21
CA VAL A 71 -12.37 -0.35 13.96
C VAL A 71 -13.57 -1.29 14.07
N GLY A 72 -14.18 -1.61 12.92
CA GLY A 72 -15.18 -2.65 12.84
C GLY A 72 -14.60 -3.95 13.41
N LYS A 73 -15.47 -4.86 13.84
CA LYS A 73 -15.02 -6.18 14.31
C LYS A 73 -14.19 -6.82 13.19
N ILE A 74 -12.90 -7.01 13.47
CA ILE A 74 -11.97 -7.70 12.59
C ILE A 74 -12.50 -9.12 12.39
N ALA A 75 -12.78 -9.51 11.16
CA ALA A 75 -13.16 -10.87 10.86
C ALA A 75 -11.98 -11.82 11.09
N PRO A 76 -12.19 -13.03 11.65
CA PRO A 76 -11.12 -14.01 11.76
C PRO A 76 -10.65 -14.43 10.37
N ASN A 77 -9.34 -14.69 10.23
CA ASN A 77 -8.80 -15.22 8.98
C ASN A 77 -9.18 -16.69 8.83
N LEU A 78 -10.25 -16.96 8.11
CA LEU A 78 -10.77 -18.31 7.90
C LEU A 78 -10.00 -19.08 6.80
N LEU A 79 -9.37 -18.36 5.84
CA LEU A 79 -8.59 -19.02 4.80
C LEU A 79 -7.29 -19.62 5.36
N ASN A 80 -6.71 -19.01 6.39
CA ASN A 80 -5.48 -19.48 7.03
C ASN A 80 -4.38 -19.88 6.01
N ARG A 81 -4.24 -19.10 4.93
CA ARG A 81 -3.37 -19.35 3.76
C ARG A 81 -3.74 -20.58 2.91
N ASP A 82 -4.88 -21.19 3.15
CA ASP A 82 -5.41 -22.25 2.27
C ASP A 82 -6.28 -21.64 1.19
N PHE A 83 -5.66 -21.35 0.04
CA PHE A 83 -6.31 -20.80 -1.15
C PHE A 83 -6.84 -21.88 -2.10
N HIS A 84 -6.74 -23.17 -1.75
CA HIS A 84 -7.28 -24.25 -2.54
C HIS A 84 -8.81 -24.32 -2.37
N ALA A 85 -9.52 -24.51 -3.48
CA ALA A 85 -10.96 -24.74 -3.51
C ALA A 85 -11.26 -25.96 -4.36
N ASP A 86 -12.09 -26.89 -3.83
CA ASP A 86 -12.41 -28.16 -4.49
C ASP A 86 -13.47 -28.02 -5.59
N ARG A 87 -14.26 -26.96 -5.54
CA ARG A 87 -15.38 -26.70 -6.45
C ARG A 87 -15.61 -25.21 -6.68
N PRO A 88 -16.25 -24.85 -7.82
CA PRO A 88 -16.62 -23.46 -8.08
C PRO A 88 -17.52 -22.87 -6.99
N ASN A 89 -17.40 -21.58 -6.75
CA ASN A 89 -18.17 -20.83 -5.75
C ASN A 89 -18.00 -21.30 -4.29
N GLN A 90 -16.88 -21.95 -3.99
CA GLN A 90 -16.52 -22.34 -2.63
C GLN A 90 -15.74 -21.24 -1.92
N LYS A 91 -14.74 -20.67 -2.58
CA LYS A 91 -13.90 -19.59 -2.06
C LYS A 91 -13.71 -18.49 -3.10
N TRP A 92 -14.10 -17.30 -2.76
CA TRP A 92 -13.86 -16.11 -3.56
C TRP A 92 -12.90 -15.16 -2.85
N VAL A 93 -12.12 -14.43 -3.63
CA VAL A 93 -11.24 -13.37 -3.12
C VAL A 93 -11.57 -12.05 -3.80
N THR A 94 -11.40 -10.96 -3.07
CA THR A 94 -11.58 -9.60 -3.59
C THR A 94 -10.58 -8.64 -2.97
N ASP A 95 -10.16 -7.67 -3.76
CA ASP A 95 -9.28 -6.57 -3.35
C ASP A 95 -9.58 -5.34 -4.20
N VAL A 96 -9.15 -4.16 -3.74
CA VAL A 96 -9.23 -2.92 -4.53
C VAL A 96 -7.82 -2.50 -4.93
N THR A 97 -7.56 -2.58 -6.23
CA THR A 97 -6.25 -2.24 -6.81
C THR A 97 -6.29 -0.87 -7.49
N GLU A 98 -5.32 0.00 -7.20
CA GLU A 98 -5.11 1.28 -7.86
C GLU A 98 -4.16 1.13 -9.04
N PHE A 99 -4.55 1.62 -10.20
CA PHE A 99 -3.71 1.76 -11.39
C PHE A 99 -3.48 3.23 -11.70
N SER A 100 -2.29 3.57 -12.14
CA SER A 100 -1.97 4.89 -12.66
C SER A 100 -1.66 4.76 -14.16
N LEU A 101 -2.56 5.27 -14.99
CA LEU A 101 -2.46 5.26 -16.45
C LEU A 101 -2.48 6.70 -16.96
N PHE A 102 -1.48 7.10 -17.73
CA PHE A 102 -1.37 8.42 -18.36
C PHE A 102 -1.57 9.62 -17.41
N GLY A 103 -1.18 9.45 -16.13
CA GLY A 103 -1.31 10.50 -15.11
C GLY A 103 -2.66 10.49 -14.38
N GLU A 104 -3.60 9.67 -14.80
CA GLU A 104 -4.89 9.45 -14.15
C GLU A 104 -4.87 8.21 -13.26
N LYS A 105 -5.74 8.18 -12.25
CA LYS A 105 -5.90 7.04 -11.35
C LYS A 105 -7.20 6.33 -11.66
N LEU A 106 -7.11 5.01 -11.77
CA LEU A 106 -8.24 4.12 -11.89
C LEU A 106 -8.19 3.06 -10.79
N TYR A 107 -9.34 2.68 -10.30
CA TYR A 107 -9.50 1.67 -9.27
C TYR A 107 -10.32 0.50 -9.82
N LEU A 108 -9.79 -0.71 -9.63
CA LEU A 108 -10.45 -1.96 -10.01
C LEU A 108 -10.81 -2.72 -8.73
N SER A 109 -12.05 -3.15 -8.62
CA SER A 109 -12.54 -4.04 -7.58
C SER A 109 -13.05 -5.32 -8.23
N PRO A 110 -12.27 -6.40 -8.27
CA PRO A 110 -12.68 -7.70 -8.83
C PRO A 110 -13.13 -8.67 -7.74
N ILE A 111 -13.93 -9.66 -8.11
CA ILE A 111 -14.12 -10.92 -7.38
C ILE A 111 -13.61 -12.06 -8.25
N LEU A 112 -12.70 -12.85 -7.70
CA LEU A 112 -12.11 -14.01 -8.34
C LEU A 112 -12.54 -15.30 -7.62
N ASP A 113 -12.95 -16.31 -8.37
CA ASP A 113 -13.15 -17.67 -7.87
C ASP A 113 -11.81 -18.40 -7.77
N LEU A 114 -11.50 -18.95 -6.60
CA LEU A 114 -10.22 -19.62 -6.38
C LEU A 114 -10.14 -21.02 -7.00
N HIS A 115 -11.27 -21.65 -7.37
CA HIS A 115 -11.28 -22.95 -8.02
C HIS A 115 -11.00 -22.82 -9.51
N SER A 116 -11.79 -22.01 -10.22
CA SER A 116 -11.69 -21.87 -11.67
C SER A 116 -10.73 -20.76 -12.12
N SER A 117 -10.36 -19.85 -11.23
CA SER A 117 -9.67 -18.59 -11.54
C SER A 117 -10.51 -17.65 -12.42
N ASP A 118 -11.82 -17.85 -12.45
CA ASP A 118 -12.73 -16.98 -13.19
C ASP A 118 -12.97 -15.65 -12.48
N LEU A 119 -13.05 -14.61 -13.27
CA LEU A 119 -13.47 -13.29 -12.82
C LEU A 119 -15.01 -13.26 -12.74
N ILE A 120 -15.55 -13.40 -11.53
CA ILE A 120 -17.00 -13.49 -11.29
C ILE A 120 -17.69 -12.14 -11.58
N SER A 121 -17.15 -11.07 -11.04
CA SER A 121 -17.62 -9.71 -11.25
C SER A 121 -16.48 -8.73 -11.03
N TYR A 122 -16.61 -7.52 -11.58
CA TYR A 122 -15.68 -6.44 -11.32
C TYR A 122 -16.33 -5.08 -11.58
N THR A 123 -15.79 -4.06 -10.93
CA THR A 123 -16.12 -2.65 -11.22
C THR A 123 -14.85 -1.84 -11.39
N ILE A 124 -14.94 -0.80 -12.22
CA ILE A 124 -13.85 0.18 -12.41
C ILE A 124 -14.40 1.56 -12.03
N SER A 125 -13.60 2.36 -11.34
CA SER A 125 -13.96 3.72 -10.92
C SER A 125 -12.75 4.64 -10.98
N ASP A 126 -12.97 5.93 -11.15
CA ASP A 126 -11.97 7.00 -11.00
C ASP A 126 -11.64 7.30 -9.53
N ARG A 127 -12.45 6.79 -8.61
CA ARG A 127 -12.31 7.00 -7.16
C ARG A 127 -12.58 5.72 -6.38
N PRO A 128 -11.85 5.49 -5.26
CA PRO A 128 -12.07 4.33 -4.40
C PRO A 128 -13.29 4.52 -3.49
N VAL A 129 -14.49 4.57 -4.09
CA VAL A 129 -15.77 4.78 -3.39
C VAL A 129 -16.39 3.44 -2.95
N LEU A 130 -17.23 3.48 -1.92
CA LEU A 130 -17.89 2.26 -1.42
C LEU A 130 -18.80 1.62 -2.48
N SER A 131 -19.48 2.45 -3.30
CA SER A 131 -20.42 1.97 -4.32
C SER A 131 -19.77 1.02 -5.33
N MET A 132 -18.47 1.19 -5.66
CA MET A 132 -17.80 0.25 -6.56
C MET A 132 -17.77 -1.16 -5.99
N VAL A 133 -17.53 -1.31 -4.69
CA VAL A 133 -17.47 -2.61 -4.03
C VAL A 133 -18.88 -3.19 -3.85
N THR A 134 -19.88 -2.37 -3.51
CA THR A 134 -21.24 -2.87 -3.32
C THR A 134 -21.91 -3.25 -4.64
N THR A 135 -21.72 -2.49 -5.73
CA THR A 135 -22.21 -2.87 -7.06
C THR A 135 -21.58 -4.17 -7.55
N MET A 136 -20.26 -4.31 -7.42
CA MET A 136 -19.54 -5.56 -7.75
C MET A 136 -20.11 -6.77 -6.99
N LEU A 137 -20.43 -6.61 -5.69
CA LEU A 137 -21.02 -7.67 -4.89
C LEU A 137 -22.44 -8.04 -5.36
N ASP A 138 -23.29 -7.06 -5.65
CA ASP A 138 -24.66 -7.31 -6.15
C ASP A 138 -24.62 -8.11 -7.45
N GLU A 139 -23.77 -7.72 -8.39
CA GLU A 139 -23.57 -8.44 -9.64
C GLU A 139 -23.02 -9.86 -9.43
N ALA A 140 -22.09 -10.04 -8.51
CA ALA A 140 -21.54 -11.37 -8.21
C ALA A 140 -22.59 -12.28 -7.56
N PHE A 141 -23.36 -11.76 -6.59
CA PHE A 141 -24.39 -12.55 -5.90
C PHE A 141 -25.60 -12.89 -6.79
N ALA A 142 -25.85 -12.12 -7.85
CA ALA A 142 -26.86 -12.45 -8.85
C ALA A 142 -26.51 -13.72 -9.66
N LYS A 143 -25.22 -14.11 -9.69
CA LYS A 143 -24.74 -15.25 -10.48
C LYS A 143 -24.73 -16.58 -9.70
N ILE A 144 -24.96 -16.56 -8.39
CA ILE A 144 -24.98 -17.76 -7.55
C ILE A 144 -26.33 -18.02 -6.90
N PRO A 145 -26.70 -19.31 -6.71
CA PRO A 145 -27.93 -19.68 -5.99
C PRO A 145 -27.90 -19.20 -4.54
N THR A 146 -29.09 -18.92 -4.01
CA THR A 146 -29.25 -18.66 -2.58
C THR A 146 -28.88 -19.90 -1.78
N GLY A 147 -28.15 -19.73 -0.67
CA GLY A 147 -27.72 -20.85 0.18
C GLY A 147 -26.39 -21.50 -0.24
N THR A 148 -25.66 -20.91 -1.19
CA THR A 148 -24.30 -21.34 -1.51
C THR A 148 -23.39 -21.16 -0.30
N ASN A 149 -22.67 -22.21 0.13
CA ASN A 149 -21.68 -22.16 1.20
C ASN A 149 -20.40 -21.47 0.72
N LEU A 150 -20.48 -20.20 0.43
CA LEU A 150 -19.38 -19.39 -0.09
C LEU A 150 -18.58 -18.76 1.05
N ILE A 151 -17.26 -18.83 0.97
CA ILE A 151 -16.33 -18.03 1.78
C ILE A 151 -15.84 -16.88 0.90
N LEU A 152 -16.11 -15.63 1.31
CA LEU A 152 -15.55 -14.45 0.66
C LEU A 152 -14.44 -13.86 1.51
N HIS A 153 -13.23 -13.84 0.96
CA HIS A 153 -12.05 -13.26 1.59
C HIS A 153 -11.73 -11.90 0.99
N SER A 154 -11.51 -10.92 1.85
CA SER A 154 -11.02 -9.58 1.51
C SER A 154 -9.92 -9.15 2.48
N ASP A 155 -9.15 -8.15 2.10
CA ASP A 155 -8.33 -7.45 3.07
C ASP A 155 -9.20 -6.67 4.08
N GLN A 156 -8.56 -5.97 5.01
CA GLN A 156 -9.25 -5.15 6.00
C GLN A 156 -9.32 -3.67 5.60
N GLY A 157 -9.40 -3.40 4.31
CA GLY A 157 -9.63 -2.07 3.78
C GLY A 157 -10.92 -1.46 4.33
N TRP A 158 -11.00 -0.13 4.38
CA TRP A 158 -12.15 0.57 4.95
C TRP A 158 -13.48 0.22 4.25
N GLN A 159 -13.47 -0.09 2.95
CA GLN A 159 -14.63 -0.49 2.18
C GLN A 159 -15.25 -1.76 2.74
N TYR A 160 -14.40 -2.73 3.08
CA TYR A 160 -14.81 -4.05 3.59
C TYR A 160 -15.21 -4.01 5.07
N GLN A 161 -14.79 -2.98 5.80
CA GLN A 161 -15.22 -2.75 7.18
C GLN A 161 -16.53 -1.97 7.28
N HIS A 162 -17.01 -1.39 6.17
CA HIS A 162 -18.23 -0.59 6.16
C HIS A 162 -19.48 -1.42 6.44
N LYS A 163 -20.40 -0.87 7.25
CA LYS A 163 -21.62 -1.57 7.70
C LYS A 163 -22.47 -2.08 6.52
N GLN A 164 -22.61 -1.29 5.45
CA GLN A 164 -23.36 -1.68 4.26
C GLN A 164 -22.77 -2.92 3.60
N TYR A 165 -21.46 -2.98 3.37
CA TYR A 165 -20.78 -4.16 2.84
C TYR A 165 -21.05 -5.38 3.70
N GLN A 166 -20.88 -5.25 5.02
CA GLN A 166 -21.14 -6.35 5.96
C GLN A 166 -22.59 -6.80 5.96
N GLN A 167 -23.56 -5.89 5.77
CA GLN A 167 -24.98 -6.24 5.67
C GLN A 167 -25.27 -7.03 4.39
N MET A 168 -24.69 -6.67 3.25
CA MET A 168 -24.84 -7.40 2.01
C MET A 168 -24.33 -8.85 2.08
N LEU A 169 -23.29 -9.09 2.87
CA LEU A 169 -22.75 -10.43 3.06
C LEU A 169 -23.66 -11.33 3.94
N ARG A 170 -24.50 -10.74 4.80
CA ARG A 170 -25.37 -11.52 5.68
C ARG A 170 -26.38 -12.33 4.89
N GLY A 171 -26.42 -13.64 5.13
CA GLY A 171 -27.33 -14.57 4.45
C GLY A 171 -26.91 -14.96 3.03
N LYS A 172 -25.84 -14.38 2.48
CA LYS A 172 -25.30 -14.72 1.16
C LYS A 172 -24.00 -15.49 1.23
N VAL A 173 -23.22 -15.28 2.29
CA VAL A 173 -21.89 -15.86 2.49
C VAL A 173 -21.90 -16.69 3.76
N PHE A 174 -21.40 -17.91 3.70
CA PHE A 174 -21.27 -18.80 4.88
C PHE A 174 -20.32 -18.18 5.90
N ALA A 175 -19.22 -17.63 5.43
CA ALA A 175 -18.22 -16.98 6.27
C ALA A 175 -17.48 -15.85 5.53
N ARG A 176 -17.07 -14.84 6.29
CA ARG A 176 -16.19 -13.76 5.86
C ARG A 176 -14.82 -13.96 6.50
N ALA A 177 -13.77 -13.93 5.71
CA ALA A 177 -12.40 -14.03 6.15
C ALA A 177 -11.61 -12.75 5.83
#